data_ed316bda655c0121da14d461ddfb1b21
#
_entry.id   ed316bda655c0121da14d461ddfb1b21
#
_cell.length_a   1.000
_cell.length_b   1.000
_cell.length_c   1.000
_cell.angle_alpha   90.00
_cell.angle_beta   90.00
_cell.angle_gamma   90.00
#
_symmetry.space_group_name_H-M   'P 1'
#
loop_
_entity.id
_entity.type
_entity.pdbx_description
1 polymer ?
#
loop_
_entity_poly.entity_id
_entity_poly.type
_entity_poly.pdbx_seq_one_letter_code
_entity_poly.pdbx_strand_id
1 'polypeptide(L)'
;MRFVLASESARRVDLLRAAGYDCEARRSGFQEVTLDDPKETAETNARGKALAVAETTDGVVLAADTVVYLPDGPAAGRVLGQAGDGEEVRRMLLSLRGRPHEVYSGVAVARGESLVVGSAVTQVRMRDVGDGEVESYV
;
A
#
# COMPACT_ATOMS: atom_id res chain seq x y z
N MET A 1 -2.30 -14.32 -19.52
CA MET A 1 -0.98 -14.27 -18.85
C MET A 1 -1.15 -14.44 -17.36
N ARG A 2 -0.33 -15.25 -16.79
CA ARG A 2 -0.35 -15.49 -15.34
C ARG A 2 0.72 -14.67 -14.65
N PHE A 3 0.33 -13.96 -13.60
CA PHE A 3 1.25 -13.18 -12.78
C PHE A 3 1.49 -13.84 -11.44
N VAL A 4 2.66 -13.57 -10.87
CA VAL A 4 2.91 -13.82 -9.45
C VAL A 4 2.73 -12.48 -8.73
N LEU A 5 1.80 -12.43 -7.79
CA LEU A 5 1.55 -11.24 -6.99
C LEU A 5 2.32 -11.34 -5.67
N ALA A 6 3.29 -10.45 -5.48
CA ALA A 6 4.09 -10.38 -4.27
C ALA A 6 3.32 -9.67 -3.15
N SER A 7 2.26 -10.29 -2.66
CA SER A 7 1.37 -9.70 -1.68
C SER A 7 0.62 -10.78 -0.90
N GLU A 8 0.24 -10.42 0.32
CA GLU A 8 -0.67 -11.22 1.15
C GLU A 8 -2.10 -10.68 1.10
N SER A 9 -2.35 -9.60 0.35
CA SER A 9 -3.65 -8.94 0.30
C SER A 9 -4.63 -9.70 -0.59
N ALA A 10 -5.67 -10.27 0.00
CA ALA A 10 -6.76 -10.90 -0.75
C ALA A 10 -7.47 -9.92 -1.67
N ARG A 11 -7.56 -8.65 -1.29
CA ARG A 11 -8.20 -7.61 -2.12
C ARG A 11 -7.46 -7.40 -3.44
N ARG A 12 -6.12 -7.41 -3.41
CA ARG A 12 -5.32 -7.24 -4.63
C ARG A 12 -5.46 -8.43 -5.55
N VAL A 13 -5.53 -9.65 -4.99
CA VAL A 13 -5.80 -10.86 -5.77
C VAL A 13 -7.16 -10.74 -6.46
N ASP A 14 -8.18 -10.35 -5.71
CA ASP A 14 -9.54 -10.19 -6.23
C ASP A 14 -9.63 -9.13 -7.33
N LEU A 15 -8.92 -8.00 -7.16
CA LEU A 15 -8.87 -6.94 -8.17
C LEU A 15 -8.26 -7.43 -9.48
N LEU A 16 -7.16 -8.18 -9.43
CA LEU A 16 -6.51 -8.72 -10.62
C LEU A 16 -7.40 -9.74 -11.33
N ARG A 17 -8.04 -10.62 -10.57
CA ARG A 17 -8.97 -11.61 -11.12
C ARG A 17 -10.19 -10.94 -11.76
N ALA A 18 -10.74 -9.92 -11.10
CA ALA A 18 -11.86 -9.15 -11.65
C ALA A 18 -11.47 -8.43 -12.95
N ALA A 19 -10.21 -8.05 -13.11
CA ALA A 19 -9.69 -7.44 -14.32
C ALA A 19 -9.35 -8.46 -15.42
N GLY A 20 -9.56 -9.76 -15.17
CA GLY A 20 -9.34 -10.81 -16.15
C GLY A 20 -7.95 -11.45 -16.12
N TYR A 21 -7.17 -11.18 -15.10
CA TYR A 21 -5.83 -11.77 -14.96
C TYR A 21 -5.83 -12.93 -13.98
N ASP A 22 -5.11 -13.98 -14.34
CA ASP A 22 -4.83 -15.08 -13.43
C ASP A 22 -3.55 -14.77 -12.66
N CYS A 23 -3.59 -14.93 -11.33
CA CYS A 23 -2.44 -14.64 -10.49
C CYS A 23 -2.31 -15.62 -9.33
N GLU A 24 -1.06 -15.86 -8.94
CA GLU A 24 -0.69 -16.59 -7.73
C GLU A 24 -0.15 -15.60 -6.73
N ALA A 25 -0.70 -15.59 -5.51
CA ALA A 25 -0.17 -14.75 -4.43
C ALA A 25 1.02 -15.46 -3.77
N ARG A 26 2.10 -14.71 -3.54
CA ARG A 26 3.31 -15.24 -2.91
C ARG A 26 3.86 -14.20 -1.94
N ARG A 27 4.09 -14.59 -0.70
CA ARG A 27 4.68 -13.72 0.31
C ARG A 27 6.10 -13.33 -0.10
N SER A 28 6.43 -12.03 -0.01
CA SER A 28 7.74 -11.53 -0.40
C SER A 28 8.81 -11.70 0.68
N GLY A 29 8.42 -11.61 1.94
CA GLY A 29 9.37 -11.55 3.05
C GLY A 29 10.15 -10.24 3.12
N PHE A 30 9.88 -9.29 2.24
CA PHE A 30 10.55 -7.99 2.23
C PHE A 30 10.18 -7.17 3.46
N GLN A 31 11.18 -6.62 4.15
CA GLN A 31 10.98 -5.73 5.28
C GLN A 31 10.59 -4.35 4.78
N GLU A 32 9.33 -3.97 4.95
CA GLU A 32 8.85 -2.65 4.53
C GLU A 32 9.54 -1.54 5.31
N VAL A 33 9.78 -0.42 4.62
CA VAL A 33 10.36 0.78 5.21
C VAL A 33 9.36 1.92 5.20
N THR A 34 9.55 2.90 6.09
CA THR A 34 8.81 4.15 6.09
C THR A 34 9.80 5.29 5.98
N LEU A 35 9.78 5.98 4.86
CA LEU A 35 10.65 7.12 4.58
C LEU A 35 9.86 8.42 4.78
N ASP A 36 10.53 9.56 4.76
CA ASP A 36 9.87 10.85 4.92
C ASP A 36 8.98 11.20 3.71
N ASP A 37 9.43 10.84 2.52
CA ASP A 37 8.66 11.06 1.29
C ASP A 37 7.71 9.89 1.03
N PRO A 38 6.38 10.16 0.90
CA PRO A 38 5.40 9.10 0.68
C PRO A 38 5.55 8.38 -0.67
N LYS A 39 5.94 9.11 -1.72
CA LYS A 39 6.18 8.50 -3.04
C LYS A 39 7.36 7.55 -3.00
N GLU A 40 8.48 7.97 -2.42
CA GLU A 40 9.65 7.12 -2.23
C GLU A 40 9.32 5.88 -1.40
N THR A 41 8.54 6.06 -0.34
CA THR A 41 8.11 4.94 0.51
C THR A 41 7.35 3.90 -0.30
N ALA A 42 6.32 4.32 -1.02
CA ALA A 42 5.49 3.41 -1.81
C ALA A 42 6.28 2.70 -2.91
N GLU A 43 7.11 3.44 -3.63
CA GLU A 43 7.93 2.87 -4.72
C GLU A 43 9.00 1.92 -4.19
N THR A 44 9.68 2.28 -3.11
CA THR A 44 10.73 1.45 -2.50
C THR A 44 10.16 0.13 -2.00
N ASN A 45 9.01 0.17 -1.33
CA ASN A 45 8.37 -1.04 -0.82
C ASN A 45 7.86 -1.94 -1.96
N ALA A 46 7.24 -1.35 -2.98
CA ALA A 46 6.79 -2.11 -4.14
C ALA A 46 7.97 -2.78 -4.86
N ARG A 47 9.05 -2.04 -5.08
CA ARG A 47 10.28 -2.56 -5.70
C ARG A 47 10.86 -3.72 -4.90
N GLY A 48 11.01 -3.53 -3.58
CA GLY A 48 11.60 -4.54 -2.71
C GLY A 48 10.81 -5.84 -2.71
N LYS A 49 9.49 -5.74 -2.65
CA LYS A 49 8.61 -6.91 -2.71
C LYS A 49 8.72 -7.63 -4.06
N ALA A 50 8.70 -6.87 -5.16
CA ALA A 50 8.79 -7.45 -6.50
C ALA A 50 10.12 -8.19 -6.71
N LEU A 51 11.22 -7.56 -6.34
CA LEU A 51 12.56 -8.15 -6.52
C LEU A 51 12.74 -9.40 -5.67
N ALA A 52 12.27 -9.38 -4.42
CA ALA A 52 12.37 -10.54 -3.53
C ALA A 52 11.66 -11.77 -4.11
N VAL A 53 10.48 -11.58 -4.70
CA VAL A 53 9.72 -12.69 -5.30
C VAL A 53 10.28 -13.06 -6.67
N ALA A 54 10.80 -12.11 -7.44
CA ALA A 54 11.39 -12.36 -8.75
C ALA A 54 12.57 -13.33 -8.69
N GLU A 55 13.26 -13.41 -7.57
CA GLU A 55 14.34 -14.39 -7.36
C GLU A 55 13.83 -15.82 -7.28
N THR A 56 12.54 -16.02 -7.04
CA THR A 56 11.94 -17.33 -6.81
C THR A 56 11.14 -17.87 -7.99
N THR A 57 11.05 -17.13 -9.09
CA THR A 57 10.24 -17.50 -10.25
C THR A 57 10.79 -16.89 -11.53
N ASP A 58 10.54 -17.55 -12.65
CA ASP A 58 10.85 -17.00 -13.99
C ASP A 58 9.68 -16.19 -14.57
N GLY A 59 8.55 -16.17 -13.87
CA GLY A 59 7.34 -15.46 -14.30
C GLY A 59 7.40 -13.97 -14.05
N VAL A 60 6.36 -13.28 -14.52
CA VAL A 60 6.19 -11.85 -14.26
C VAL A 60 5.68 -11.66 -12.85
N VAL A 61 6.36 -10.83 -12.07
CA VAL A 61 6.01 -10.52 -10.69
C VAL A 61 5.46 -9.10 -10.63
N LEU A 62 4.31 -8.97 -9.98
CA LEU A 62 3.68 -7.69 -9.70
C LEU A 62 3.66 -7.45 -8.21
N ALA A 63 4.07 -6.27 -7.78
CA ALA A 63 3.98 -5.85 -6.39
C ALA A 63 3.37 -4.46 -6.29
N ALA A 64 2.76 -4.18 -5.17
CA ALA A 64 2.20 -2.87 -4.89
C ALA A 64 2.35 -2.52 -3.41
N ASP A 65 2.38 -1.23 -3.13
CA ASP A 65 2.35 -0.70 -1.79
C ASP A 65 1.44 0.52 -1.75
N THR A 66 0.74 0.71 -0.64
CA THR A 66 -0.17 1.83 -0.44
C THR A 66 0.22 2.57 0.82
N VAL A 67 0.38 3.89 0.68
CA VAL A 67 0.86 4.76 1.75
C VAL A 67 -0.10 5.93 1.91
N VAL A 68 -0.50 6.22 3.14
CA VAL A 68 -1.32 7.39 3.47
C VAL A 68 -0.41 8.50 3.97
N TYR A 69 -0.62 9.70 3.46
CA TYR A 69 0.16 10.88 3.81
C TYR A 69 -0.75 12.03 4.21
N LEU A 70 -0.44 12.68 5.33
CA LEU A 70 -1.19 13.81 5.86
C LEU A 70 -0.41 15.10 5.58
N PRO A 71 -0.83 15.92 4.59
CA PRO A 71 -0.15 17.19 4.33
C PRO A 71 -0.46 18.25 5.39
N ASP A 72 -1.63 18.16 6.05
CA ASP A 72 -2.12 19.16 6.98
C ASP A 72 -2.53 18.57 8.33
N GLY A 73 -2.74 19.43 9.32
CA GLY A 73 -3.24 19.06 10.64
C GLY A 73 -2.14 18.69 11.64
N PRO A 74 -2.51 18.16 12.82
CA PRO A 74 -1.55 17.84 13.89
C PRO A 74 -0.49 16.81 13.50
N ALA A 75 -0.80 15.95 12.53
CA ALA A 75 0.12 14.94 12.03
C ALA A 75 0.69 15.32 10.65
N ALA A 76 0.73 16.62 10.33
CA ALA A 76 1.21 17.11 9.03
C ALA A 76 2.62 16.62 8.72
N GLY A 77 2.85 16.20 7.47
CA GLY A 77 4.12 15.66 7.03
C GLY A 77 4.39 14.23 7.46
N ARG A 78 3.40 13.53 8.04
CA ARG A 78 3.57 12.14 8.45
C ARG A 78 3.11 11.17 7.38
N VAL A 79 3.95 10.17 7.16
CA VAL A 79 3.59 8.96 6.42
C VAL A 79 2.99 7.98 7.42
N LEU A 80 1.74 7.55 7.19
CA LEU A 80 1.07 6.58 8.04
C LEU A 80 1.27 5.18 7.48
N GLY A 81 1.86 4.31 8.29
CA GLY A 81 2.02 2.90 7.95
C GLY A 81 0.78 2.09 8.29
N GLN A 82 0.90 0.78 8.27
CA GLN A 82 -0.16 -0.12 8.69
C GLN A 82 -0.35 -0.07 10.20
N ALA A 83 -1.60 -0.11 10.62
CA ALA A 83 -1.93 -0.17 12.04
C ALA A 83 -1.62 -1.57 12.59
N GLY A 84 -0.92 -1.63 13.72
CA GLY A 84 -0.59 -2.89 14.38
C GLY A 84 -1.67 -3.38 15.32
N ASP A 85 -2.54 -2.50 15.82
CA ASP A 85 -3.61 -2.83 16.76
C ASP A 85 -4.77 -1.85 16.66
N GLY A 86 -5.83 -2.08 17.44
CA GLY A 86 -7.03 -1.23 17.45
C GLY A 86 -6.75 0.19 17.92
N GLU A 87 -5.81 0.38 18.83
CA GLU A 87 -5.44 1.71 19.32
C GLU A 87 -4.77 2.54 18.23
N GLU A 88 -3.94 1.93 17.42
CA GLU A 88 -3.33 2.61 16.26
C GLU A 88 -4.37 2.95 15.20
N VAL A 89 -5.33 2.06 14.95
CA VAL A 89 -6.45 2.33 14.04
C VAL A 89 -7.23 3.55 14.52
N ARG A 90 -7.52 3.62 15.81
CA ARG A 90 -8.24 4.76 16.40
C ARG A 90 -7.48 6.06 16.19
N ARG A 91 -6.18 6.08 16.49
CA ARG A 91 -5.34 7.27 16.32
C ARG A 91 -5.28 7.71 14.86
N MET A 92 -5.16 6.77 13.94
CA MET A 92 -5.13 7.06 12.51
C MET A 92 -6.45 7.68 12.04
N LEU A 93 -7.59 7.10 12.41
CA LEU A 93 -8.90 7.63 12.05
C LEU A 93 -9.14 9.02 12.63
N LEU A 94 -8.73 9.25 13.88
CA LEU A 94 -8.83 10.57 14.50
C LEU A 94 -7.96 11.61 13.80
N SER A 95 -6.80 11.21 13.31
CA SER A 95 -5.90 12.08 12.55
C SER A 95 -6.45 12.44 11.17
N LEU A 96 -7.22 11.54 10.56
CA LEU A 96 -7.72 11.68 9.19
C LEU A 96 -9.10 12.39 9.14
N ARG A 97 -9.91 12.28 10.18
CA ARG A 97 -11.29 12.74 10.14
C ARG A 97 -11.41 14.24 9.83
N GLY A 98 -12.34 14.57 8.94
CA GLY A 98 -12.63 15.95 8.54
C GLY A 98 -11.52 16.64 7.76
N ARG A 99 -10.51 15.90 7.29
CA ARG A 99 -9.32 16.46 6.65
C ARG A 99 -9.02 15.82 5.32
N PRO A 100 -8.40 16.58 4.39
CA PRO A 100 -7.85 15.98 3.20
C PRO A 100 -6.56 15.19 3.53
N HIS A 101 -6.35 14.09 2.81
CA HIS A 101 -5.10 13.36 2.86
C HIS A 101 -4.79 12.82 1.47
N GLU A 102 -3.59 12.32 1.30
CA GLU A 102 -3.14 11.75 0.05
C GLU A 102 -2.86 10.26 0.23
N VAL A 103 -3.24 9.47 -0.78
CA VAL A 103 -2.94 8.04 -0.83
C VAL A 103 -2.00 7.81 -2.00
N TYR A 104 -0.81 7.32 -1.71
CA TYR A 104 0.19 6.97 -2.72
C TYR A 104 0.16 5.48 -2.95
N SER A 105 0.07 5.08 -4.21
CA SER A 105 0.13 3.68 -4.60
C SER A 105 1.37 3.47 -5.45
N GLY A 106 2.31 2.67 -4.94
CA GLY A 106 3.48 2.26 -5.69
C GLY A 106 3.22 0.92 -6.35
N VAL A 107 3.68 0.75 -7.57
CA VAL A 107 3.58 -0.50 -8.32
C VAL A 107 4.93 -0.83 -8.92
N ALA A 108 5.32 -2.09 -8.83
CA ALA A 108 6.54 -2.60 -9.44
C ALA A 108 6.23 -3.87 -10.21
N VAL A 109 6.80 -3.97 -11.41
CA VAL A 109 6.71 -5.16 -12.24
C VAL A 109 8.13 -5.64 -12.50
N ALA A 110 8.41 -6.89 -12.18
CA ALA A 110 9.73 -7.48 -12.33
C ALA A 110 9.67 -8.81 -13.06
N ARG A 111 10.67 -9.06 -13.88
CA ARG A 111 10.92 -10.37 -14.49
C ARG A 111 12.42 -10.53 -14.69
N GLY A 112 13.02 -11.47 -13.97
CA GLY A 112 14.47 -11.62 -13.96
C GLY A 112 15.13 -10.33 -13.46
N GLU A 113 16.00 -9.74 -14.25
CA GLU A 113 16.68 -8.48 -13.94
C GLU A 113 15.91 -7.23 -14.44
N SER A 114 14.85 -7.43 -15.18
CA SER A 114 14.02 -6.32 -15.69
C SER A 114 13.07 -5.83 -14.59
N LEU A 115 13.00 -4.52 -14.44
CA LEU A 115 12.19 -3.89 -13.39
C LEU A 115 11.61 -2.58 -13.91
N VAL A 116 10.30 -2.41 -13.70
CA VAL A 116 9.61 -1.13 -13.93
C VAL A 116 8.89 -0.75 -12.65
N VAL A 117 9.05 0.49 -12.22
CA VAL A 117 8.42 1.02 -11.00
C VAL A 117 7.67 2.30 -11.37
N GLY A 118 6.48 2.44 -10.83
CA GLY A 118 5.69 3.65 -10.98
C GLY A 118 4.84 3.90 -9.75
N SER A 119 4.20 5.05 -9.71
CA SER A 119 3.30 5.38 -8.62
C SER A 119 2.22 6.34 -9.08
N ALA A 120 1.14 6.40 -8.30
CA ALA A 120 0.04 7.33 -8.47
C ALA A 120 -0.35 7.90 -7.12
N VAL A 121 -0.88 9.12 -7.11
CA VAL A 121 -1.39 9.75 -5.91
C VAL A 121 -2.87 10.06 -6.09
N THR A 122 -3.65 9.79 -5.05
CA THR A 122 -5.09 10.09 -5.00
C THR A 122 -5.34 11.02 -3.83
N GLN A 123 -6.06 12.11 -4.10
CA GLN A 123 -6.53 13.02 -3.06
C GLN A 123 -7.81 12.45 -2.46
N VAL A 124 -7.84 12.35 -1.14
CA VAL A 124 -9.00 11.81 -0.41
C VAL A 124 -9.38 12.80 0.69
N ARG A 125 -10.69 13.02 0.86
CA ARG A 125 -11.19 13.78 1.99
C ARG A 125 -12.07 12.88 2.83
N MET A 126 -11.67 12.65 4.07
CA MET A 126 -12.45 11.86 5.00
C MET A 126 -13.54 12.74 5.61
N ARG A 127 -14.76 12.23 5.66
CA ARG A 127 -15.88 12.84 6.36
C ARG A 127 -15.49 13.07 7.84
N ASP A 128 -16.07 14.09 8.46
CA ASP A 128 -15.88 14.35 9.89
C ASP A 128 -16.71 13.35 10.69
N VAL A 129 -16.15 12.16 10.86
CA VAL A 129 -16.80 11.06 11.59
C VAL A 129 -16.82 11.33 13.09
N GLY A 130 -17.90 10.94 13.76
CA GLY A 130 -18.01 11.07 15.21
C GLY A 130 -17.20 10.01 15.95
N ASP A 131 -16.94 10.25 17.22
CA ASP A 131 -16.19 9.32 18.07
C ASP A 131 -16.82 7.93 18.13
N GLY A 132 -18.16 7.85 18.17
CA GLY A 132 -18.88 6.58 18.16
C GLY A 132 -18.67 5.79 16.89
N GLU A 133 -18.57 6.47 15.73
CA GLU A 133 -18.28 5.81 14.45
C GLU A 133 -16.85 5.26 14.42
N VAL A 134 -15.90 6.02 14.97
CA VAL A 134 -14.52 5.56 15.09
C VAL A 134 -14.45 4.30 15.95
N GLU A 135 -15.10 4.29 17.10
CA GLU A 135 -15.14 3.14 17.99
C GLU A 135 -15.79 1.92 17.34
N SER A 136 -16.82 2.11 16.53
CA SER A 136 -17.48 1.01 15.81
C SER A 136 -16.58 0.38 14.77
N TYR A 137 -15.67 1.14 14.21
CA TYR A 137 -14.74 0.64 13.18
C TYR A 137 -13.57 -0.12 13.78
N VAL A 138 -13.11 0.29 14.95
CA VAL A 138 -11.91 -0.26 15.62
C VAL A 138 -12.06 -1.74 16.04
#